data_a0ec37158c18a63f8ac4a47ce83c187a
#
_entry.id   a0ec37158c18a63f8ac4a47ce83c187a
#
_cell.length_a   1.000
_cell.length_b   1.000
_cell.length_c   1.000
_cell.angle_alpha   90.00
_cell.angle_beta   90.00
_cell.angle_gamma   90.00
#
_symmetry.space_group_name_H-M   'P 1'
#
loop_
_entity.id
_entity.type
_entity.pdbx_description
1 polymer ?
#
loop_
_entity_poly.entity_id
_entity_poly.type
_entity_poly.pdbx_seq_one_letter_code
_entity_poly.pdbx_strand_id
1 'polypeptide(L)'
;NEMRNIDIVKLICKELGKPESLITHVTDRKGHDMRYAIDPMKIHNELGWLPETKFADGIKKTIKWYLQNRKWWKDIIHGEYQNYYEKMYGKR
;
A
#
# COMPACT_ATOMS: atom_id res chain seq x y z
N ASN A 1 11.85 -2.59 7.54
CA ASN A 1 10.59 -2.00 6.99
C ASN A 1 9.42 -2.98 6.95
N GLU A 2 9.44 -4.00 7.81
CA GLU A 2 8.33 -4.94 7.90
C GLU A 2 7.21 -4.35 8.74
N MET A 3 5.96 -4.37 8.19
CA MET A 3 4.77 -3.86 8.89
C MET A 3 3.55 -4.71 8.55
N ARG A 4 2.62 -4.82 9.51
CA ARG A 4 1.33 -5.46 9.28
C ARG A 4 0.46 -4.55 8.41
N ASN A 5 -0.40 -5.17 7.58
CA ASN A 5 -1.29 -4.41 6.70
C ASN A 5 -2.17 -3.42 7.47
N ILE A 6 -2.70 -3.83 8.62
CA ILE A 6 -3.55 -2.93 9.43
C ILE A 6 -2.77 -1.72 9.93
N ASP A 7 -1.50 -1.88 10.27
CA ASP A 7 -0.68 -0.77 10.73
C ASP A 7 -0.39 0.21 9.59
N ILE A 8 -0.17 -0.30 8.38
CA ILE A 8 0.03 0.52 7.18
C ILE A 8 -1.23 1.34 6.89
N VAL A 9 -2.41 0.71 6.92
CA VAL A 9 -3.68 1.39 6.66
C VAL A 9 -3.95 2.48 7.69
N LYS A 10 -3.69 2.21 8.97
CA LYS A 10 -3.84 3.20 10.03
C LYS A 10 -2.90 4.39 9.82
N LEU A 11 -1.67 4.12 9.41
CA LEU A 11 -0.70 5.18 9.14
C LEU A 11 -1.16 6.06 7.97
N ILE A 12 -1.70 5.46 6.91
CA ILE A 12 -2.25 6.19 5.77
C ILE A 12 -3.41 7.10 6.21
N CYS A 13 -4.34 6.57 7.01
CA CYS A 13 -5.44 7.37 7.54
C CYS A 13 -4.93 8.56 8.34
N LYS A 14 -3.93 8.35 9.19
CA LYS A 14 -3.33 9.42 9.99
C LYS A 14 -2.72 10.51 9.10
N GLU A 15 -1.95 10.12 8.10
CA GLU A 15 -1.29 11.07 7.20
C GLU A 15 -2.29 11.87 6.34
N LEU A 16 -3.42 11.26 6.01
CA LEU A 16 -4.48 11.93 5.25
C LEU A 16 -5.44 12.74 6.13
N GLY A 17 -5.30 12.66 7.45
CA GLY A 17 -6.23 13.30 8.38
C GLY A 17 -7.62 12.67 8.35
N LYS A 18 -7.72 11.38 8.04
CA LYS A 18 -8.99 10.66 7.95
C LYS A 18 -9.16 9.72 9.14
N PRO A 19 -10.41 9.44 9.55
CA PRO A 19 -10.66 8.57 10.71
C PRO A 19 -10.45 7.09 10.36
N GLU A 20 -10.04 6.31 11.36
CA GLU A 20 -9.88 4.87 11.22
C GLU A 20 -11.21 4.16 10.94
N SER A 21 -12.35 4.82 11.19
CA SER A 21 -13.66 4.27 10.87
C SER A 21 -13.86 3.98 9.38
N LEU A 22 -13.01 4.53 8.51
CA LEU A 22 -13.04 4.21 7.10
C LEU A 22 -12.48 2.81 6.79
N ILE A 23 -11.80 2.19 7.76
CA ILE A 23 -11.23 0.86 7.57
C ILE A 23 -12.35 -0.17 7.61
N THR A 24 -12.44 -1.01 6.58
CA THR A 24 -13.42 -2.08 6.50
C THR A 24 -12.70 -3.40 6.34
N HIS A 25 -13.03 -4.36 7.20
CA HIS A 25 -12.47 -5.71 7.11
C HIS A 25 -13.30 -6.56 6.17
N VAL A 26 -12.61 -7.26 5.26
CA VAL A 26 -13.26 -8.14 4.28
C VAL A 26 -12.69 -9.55 4.39
N THR A 27 -13.37 -10.50 3.74
CA THR A 27 -12.89 -11.88 3.70
C THR A 27 -11.59 -11.96 2.91
N ASP A 28 -10.57 -12.61 3.48
CA ASP A 28 -9.32 -12.84 2.78
C ASP A 28 -9.52 -13.72 1.56
N ARG A 29 -8.79 -13.42 0.50
CA ARG A 29 -8.74 -14.28 -0.67
C ARG A 29 -7.86 -15.50 -0.38
N LYS A 30 -8.14 -16.60 -1.06
CA LYS A 30 -7.32 -17.82 -0.95
C LYS A 30 -5.91 -17.54 -1.46
N GLY A 31 -4.92 -18.10 -0.78
CA GLY A 31 -3.52 -17.92 -1.15
C GLY A 31 -2.93 -16.58 -0.74
N HIS A 32 -3.63 -15.80 0.09
CA HIS A 32 -3.10 -14.55 0.59
C HIS A 32 -1.90 -14.80 1.49
N ASP A 33 -0.80 -14.12 1.23
CA ASP A 33 0.39 -14.23 2.06
C ASP A 33 0.16 -13.54 3.41
N MET A 34 0.53 -14.25 4.48
CA MET A 34 0.43 -13.70 5.84
C MET A 34 1.47 -12.62 6.09
N ARG A 35 2.58 -12.68 5.38
CA ARG A 35 3.74 -11.83 5.66
C ARG A 35 4.66 -11.71 4.45
N TYR A 36 5.15 -10.49 4.24
CA TYR A 36 6.24 -10.23 3.31
C TYR A 36 7.39 -9.62 4.09
N ALA A 37 8.54 -10.27 4.05
CA ALA A 37 9.75 -9.76 4.67
C ALA A 37 10.93 -10.04 3.75
N ILE A 38 11.46 -9.01 3.14
CA ILE A 38 12.58 -9.13 2.19
C ILE A 38 13.88 -8.80 2.93
N ASP A 39 14.82 -9.72 2.87
CA ASP A 39 16.16 -9.53 3.44
C ASP A 39 17.08 -8.97 2.34
N PRO A 40 17.59 -7.75 2.48
CA PRO A 40 18.45 -7.15 1.45
C PRO A 40 19.92 -7.56 1.54
N MET A 41 20.28 -8.53 2.37
CA MET A 41 21.69 -8.85 2.62
C MET A 41 22.43 -9.32 1.39
N LYS A 42 21.78 -10.10 0.51
CA LYS A 42 22.44 -10.57 -0.71
C LYS A 42 22.82 -9.41 -1.62
N ILE A 43 21.88 -8.51 -1.89
CA ILE A 43 22.16 -7.36 -2.74
C ILE A 43 23.17 -6.41 -2.10
N HIS A 44 23.12 -6.27 -0.78
CA HIS A 44 24.09 -5.48 -0.04
C HIS A 44 25.51 -6.05 -0.20
N ASN A 45 25.65 -7.36 0.02
CA ASN A 45 26.96 -8.02 -0.05
C ASN A 45 27.57 -7.99 -1.46
N GLU A 46 26.72 -8.10 -2.49
CA GLU A 46 27.21 -8.15 -3.88
C GLU A 46 27.37 -6.77 -4.51
N LEU A 47 26.50 -5.82 -4.18
CA LEU A 47 26.46 -4.51 -4.85
C LEU A 47 26.61 -3.33 -3.90
N GLY A 48 26.70 -3.56 -2.60
CA GLY A 48 26.83 -2.49 -1.62
C GLY A 48 25.55 -1.68 -1.40
N TRP A 49 24.41 -2.14 -1.93
CA TRP A 49 23.15 -1.41 -1.81
C TRP A 49 22.39 -1.79 -0.56
N LEU A 50 21.78 -0.81 0.09
CA LEU A 50 20.83 -1.01 1.18
C LEU A 50 19.67 -0.04 1.03
N PRO A 51 18.46 -0.41 1.52
CA PRO A 51 17.36 0.56 1.59
C PRO A 51 17.74 1.73 2.50
N GLU A 52 17.60 2.95 1.98
CA GLU A 52 17.95 4.16 2.73
C GLU A 52 16.74 4.86 3.33
N THR A 53 15.55 4.61 2.79
CA THR A 53 14.33 5.27 3.22
C THR A 53 13.58 4.37 4.19
N LYS A 54 13.35 4.88 5.40
CA LYS A 54 12.49 4.18 6.37
C LYS A 54 11.04 4.23 5.89
N PHE A 55 10.26 3.19 6.24
CA PHE A 55 8.87 3.10 5.80
C PHE A 55 8.04 4.32 6.18
N ALA A 56 8.15 4.80 7.41
CA ALA A 56 7.38 5.96 7.87
C ALA A 56 7.64 7.21 7.03
N ASP A 57 8.88 7.41 6.59
CA ASP A 57 9.23 8.55 5.74
C ASP A 57 8.83 8.31 4.29
N GLY A 58 9.02 7.10 3.80
CA GLY A 58 8.67 6.72 2.43
C GLY A 58 7.18 6.79 2.16
N ILE A 59 6.35 6.31 3.09
CA ILE A 59 4.90 6.33 2.92
C ILE A 59 4.37 7.77 2.87
N LYS A 60 4.96 8.69 3.62
CA LYS A 60 4.57 10.11 3.54
C LYS A 60 4.83 10.68 2.16
N LYS A 61 5.99 10.38 1.58
CA LYS A 61 6.34 10.82 0.22
C LYS A 61 5.39 10.22 -0.82
N THR A 62 5.04 8.95 -0.66
CA THR A 62 4.12 8.26 -1.56
C THR A 62 2.72 8.88 -1.51
N ILE A 63 2.20 9.12 -0.31
CA ILE A 63 0.89 9.75 -0.13
C ILE A 63 0.88 11.15 -0.77
N LYS A 64 1.93 11.92 -0.53
CA LYS A 64 2.05 13.26 -1.12
C LYS A 64 2.02 13.20 -2.65
N TRP A 65 2.73 12.22 -3.23
CA TRP A 65 2.72 12.02 -4.68
C TRP A 65 1.32 11.75 -5.21
N TYR A 66 0.56 10.84 -4.57
CA TYR A 66 -0.81 10.54 -4.97
C TYR A 66 -1.71 11.77 -4.88
N LEU A 67 -1.57 12.56 -3.83
CA LEU A 67 -2.37 13.78 -3.67
C LEU A 67 -2.06 14.83 -4.75
N GLN A 68 -0.82 14.89 -5.20
CA GLN A 68 -0.38 15.82 -6.24
C GLN A 68 -0.68 15.33 -7.65
N ASN A 69 -0.99 14.05 -7.83
CA ASN A 69 -1.21 13.43 -9.14
C ASN A 69 -2.59 12.78 -9.24
N ARG A 70 -3.61 13.46 -8.72
CA ARG A 70 -4.98 12.92 -8.66
C ARG A 70 -5.55 12.56 -10.03
N LYS A 71 -5.26 13.34 -11.05
CA LYS A 71 -5.77 13.08 -12.39
C LYS A 71 -5.27 11.74 -12.90
N TRP A 72 -4.01 11.42 -12.64
CA TRP A 72 -3.41 10.18 -13.10
C TRP A 72 -4.14 8.95 -12.58
N TRP A 73 -4.36 8.85 -11.26
CA TRP A 73 -5.02 7.67 -10.70
C TRP A 73 -6.54 7.70 -10.86
N LYS A 74 -7.16 8.89 -10.94
CA LYS A 74 -8.59 8.99 -11.23
C LYS A 74 -8.90 8.46 -12.63
N ASP A 75 -8.08 8.75 -13.61
CA ASP A 75 -8.25 8.24 -14.97
C ASP A 75 -8.18 6.71 -14.99
N ILE A 76 -7.29 6.12 -14.22
CA ILE A 76 -7.18 4.66 -14.09
C ILE A 76 -8.43 4.06 -13.44
N ILE A 77 -8.88 4.64 -12.33
CA ILE A 77 -10.02 4.12 -11.56
C ILE A 77 -11.31 4.18 -12.38
N HIS A 78 -11.50 5.22 -13.18
CA HIS A 78 -12.70 5.38 -14.00
C HIS A 78 -12.69 4.55 -15.29
N GLY A 79 -11.63 3.78 -15.55
CA GLY A 79 -11.53 2.89 -16.69
C GLY A 79 -11.89 1.44 -16.36
N GLU A 80 -11.28 0.50 -17.07
CA GLU A 80 -11.55 -0.94 -16.91
C GLU A 80 -11.17 -1.47 -15.53
N TYR A 81 -10.25 -0.82 -14.85
CA TYR A 81 -9.81 -1.25 -13.53
C TYR A 81 -10.96 -1.28 -12.51
N GLN A 82 -11.88 -0.33 -12.56
CA GLN A 82 -13.02 -0.31 -11.65
C GLN A 82 -13.90 -1.55 -11.84
N ASN A 83 -14.15 -1.96 -13.07
CA ASN A 83 -14.91 -3.18 -13.35
C ASN A 83 -14.21 -4.41 -12.80
N TYR A 84 -12.90 -4.49 -12.97
CA TYR A 84 -12.09 -5.58 -12.42
C TYR A 84 -12.20 -5.62 -10.89
N TYR A 85 -12.09 -4.48 -10.24
CA TYR A 85 -12.16 -4.40 -8.78
C TYR A 85 -13.50 -4.89 -8.25
N GLU A 86 -14.59 -4.44 -8.81
CA GLU A 86 -15.92 -4.86 -8.39
C GLU A 86 -16.12 -6.36 -8.58
N LYS A 87 -15.63 -6.90 -9.69
CA LYS A 87 -15.72 -8.33 -9.99
C LYS A 87 -14.97 -9.18 -8.97
N MET A 88 -13.81 -8.71 -8.51
CA MET A 88 -12.96 -9.43 -7.55
C MET A 88 -13.39 -9.23 -6.11
N TYR A 89 -13.82 -8.03 -5.73
CA TYR A 89 -14.00 -7.62 -4.33
C TYR A 89 -15.41 -7.14 -3.98
N GLY A 90 -16.21 -6.75 -4.94
CA GLY A 90 -17.50 -6.10 -4.70
C GLY A 90 -18.51 -6.92 -3.93
N LYS A 91 -18.38 -8.25 -3.91
CA LYS A 91 -19.29 -9.17 -3.22
C LYS A 91 -18.75 -9.70 -1.89
N ARG A 92 -17.66 -9.16 -1.41
CA ARG A 92 -17.07 -9.58 -0.14
C ARG A 92 -17.70 -8.93 1.06
#